data_9edba3ff9e2c97fb3ddc5a108569798b
#
_entry.id   9edba3ff9e2c97fb3ddc5a108569798b
#
_cell.length_a   1.000
_cell.length_b   1.000
_cell.length_c   1.000
_cell.angle_alpha   90.00
_cell.angle_beta   90.00
_cell.angle_gamma   90.00
#
_symmetry.space_group_name_H-M   'P 1'
#
loop_
_entity.id
_entity.type
_entity.pdbx_description
1 polymer ?
#
loop_
_entity_poly.entity_id
_entity_poly.type
_entity_poly.pdbx_seq_one_letter_code
_entity_poly.pdbx_strand_id
1 'polypeptide(L)'
;VIPLRRGAKKRREIAEDLPKMAFRKPLPYYTGTQIEFGERKGLATAIGVGLSDTGNGFACGEDAARAAVASLAQPTTPITLALLFTSHAQPEQVLKGVNAILGDTLLIGATSVGQYSHAGYVEHGAGVMLLHSEHIRFHTNRYQRPLVGKGRLLGDLRGVTADGLGSAFHHRALMLFPDIQVMNLDEVVERAMTETGMLYDILGGSSPNIDQPPRPPAVFFNRRVFRHGLSAAEVLSQTPLGLALDNGWTPLSGAYRVTHTDAHRILKIDGRPAWEVYEDFLIEQGIPYRPDDLTTITLRYPVGVCANGTCKVSFVMGFDRSGAMLVTAPPPVGKLMHILAAQPDALVTAAGRAIDHARQRAETCAGALFIDCMSTAMVLGETYRQQRAVVQERLGDVPFLGFRSQGVLSRLQGQTAGHYECSVGTLIFPK
;
A
#
# COMPACT_ATOMS: atom_id res chain seq x y z
N VAL A 1 -17.46 -7.21 60.62
CA VAL A 1 -18.53 -6.64 61.48
C VAL A 1 -18.13 -5.20 61.81
N ILE A 2 -18.66 -4.22 61.12
CA ILE A 2 -18.88 -2.82 61.59
C ILE A 2 -19.72 -2.13 60.50
N PRO A 3 -20.68 -1.25 60.85
CA PRO A 3 -21.94 -1.15 60.10
C PRO A 3 -22.06 0.06 59.17
N LEU A 4 -23.03 -0.08 58.29
CA LEU A 4 -23.66 0.97 57.47
C LEU A 4 -24.12 2.18 58.29
N ARG A 5 -23.79 3.40 57.86
CA ARG A 5 -24.57 4.60 58.19
C ARG A 5 -25.12 5.23 56.91
N ARG A 6 -26.44 5.24 56.86
CA ARG A 6 -27.29 6.06 55.96
C ARG A 6 -27.15 7.53 56.36
N GLY A 7 -27.06 8.38 55.37
CA GLY A 7 -27.22 9.83 55.51
C GLY A 7 -27.82 10.41 54.23
N ALA A 8 -29.14 10.49 54.20
CA ALA A 8 -29.90 11.22 53.19
C ALA A 8 -29.98 12.72 53.55
N LYS A 9 -30.16 13.58 52.54
CA LYS A 9 -30.60 14.98 52.50
C LYS A 9 -29.50 16.01 52.20
N LYS A 10 -29.43 16.54 50.96
CA LYS A 10 -30.10 17.81 50.63
C LYS A 10 -29.94 18.08 49.12
N ARG A 11 -31.05 17.95 48.39
CA ARG A 11 -31.25 18.74 47.15
C ARG A 11 -31.39 20.20 47.61
N ARG A 12 -30.58 21.07 47.08
CA ARG A 12 -30.87 22.51 46.95
C ARG A 12 -30.55 22.91 45.52
N GLU A 13 -31.59 23.43 44.95
CA GLU A 13 -31.68 24.20 43.71
C GLU A 13 -30.51 25.19 43.61
N ILE A 14 -29.81 25.15 42.48
CA ILE A 14 -29.14 26.30 41.86
C ILE A 14 -29.61 26.31 40.42
N ALA A 15 -30.75 26.92 40.25
CA ALA A 15 -31.17 27.51 38.97
C ALA A 15 -30.72 28.99 39.01
N GLU A 16 -30.48 29.53 37.83
CA GLU A 16 -30.20 30.93 37.50
C GLU A 16 -28.74 31.38 37.61
N ASP A 17 -28.08 31.31 36.44
CA ASP A 17 -27.44 32.44 35.74
C ASP A 17 -26.53 31.86 34.62
N LEU A 18 -27.18 31.56 33.50
CA LEU A 18 -26.47 31.44 32.22
C LEU A 18 -26.89 32.61 31.32
N PRO A 19 -25.96 33.44 30.83
CA PRO A 19 -26.29 34.52 29.95
C PRO A 19 -26.87 33.98 28.63
N LYS A 20 -28.01 34.46 28.25
CA LYS A 20 -28.68 34.23 26.96
C LYS A 20 -27.73 34.59 25.82
N MET A 21 -27.06 33.61 25.24
CA MET A 21 -26.42 33.81 23.94
C MET A 21 -27.51 34.08 22.90
N ALA A 22 -27.56 35.31 22.43
CA ALA A 22 -28.40 35.70 21.32
C ALA A 22 -28.03 34.89 20.06
N PHE A 23 -29.00 34.13 19.54
CA PHE A 23 -28.91 33.52 18.23
C PHE A 23 -28.67 34.63 17.20
N ARG A 24 -27.45 34.69 16.66
CA ARG A 24 -27.17 35.52 15.49
C ARG A 24 -27.95 34.96 14.31
N LYS A 25 -28.65 35.81 13.61
CA LYS A 25 -29.38 35.55 12.37
C LYS A 25 -28.46 34.79 11.40
N PRO A 26 -28.97 33.81 10.62
CA PRO A 26 -28.19 33.14 9.59
C PRO A 26 -27.73 34.23 8.59
N LEU A 27 -26.45 34.15 8.24
CA LEU A 27 -25.85 34.95 7.19
C LEU A 27 -26.60 34.70 5.86
N PRO A 28 -26.82 35.70 5.02
CA PRO A 28 -27.50 35.54 3.75
C PRO A 28 -26.69 34.56 2.90
N TYR A 29 -27.40 33.57 2.32
CA TYR A 29 -26.87 32.71 1.26
C TYR A 29 -26.31 33.63 0.16
N TYR A 30 -25.00 33.55 -0.05
CA TYR A 30 -24.39 34.04 -1.26
C TYR A 30 -24.99 33.27 -2.42
N THR A 31 -25.89 33.84 -3.16
CA THR A 31 -26.19 33.42 -4.52
C THR A 31 -24.96 33.75 -5.33
N GLY A 32 -24.11 32.72 -5.46
CA GLY A 32 -22.92 32.81 -6.28
C GLY A 32 -23.32 33.14 -7.71
N THR A 33 -22.86 34.27 -8.19
CA THR A 33 -22.70 34.53 -9.61
C THR A 33 -22.04 33.29 -10.21
N GLN A 34 -22.71 32.64 -11.15
CA GLN A 34 -22.08 31.64 -12.03
C GLN A 34 -20.90 32.34 -12.70
N ILE A 35 -19.71 32.10 -12.19
CA ILE A 35 -18.49 32.35 -12.94
C ILE A 35 -18.52 31.28 -14.04
N GLU A 36 -18.86 31.70 -15.26
CA GLU A 36 -18.59 30.92 -16.46
C GLU A 36 -17.09 30.61 -16.46
N PHE A 37 -16.74 29.43 -16.02
CA PHE A 37 -15.41 28.87 -16.27
C PHE A 37 -15.37 28.65 -17.79
N GLY A 38 -14.72 29.56 -18.50
CA GLY A 38 -14.35 29.33 -19.90
C GLY A 38 -13.72 27.95 -20.03
N GLU A 39 -14.02 27.25 -21.14
CA GLU A 39 -13.50 25.95 -21.47
C GLU A 39 -12.02 25.87 -21.08
N ARG A 40 -11.73 25.21 -19.96
CA ARG A 40 -10.35 24.88 -19.58
C ARG A 40 -9.88 23.90 -20.63
N LYS A 41 -9.00 24.33 -21.52
CA LYS A 41 -8.20 23.44 -22.37
C LYS A 41 -7.70 22.34 -21.47
N GLY A 42 -8.06 21.10 -21.78
CA GLY A 42 -7.94 19.94 -20.92
C GLY A 42 -6.59 19.88 -20.20
N LEU A 43 -6.66 19.88 -18.88
CA LEU A 43 -5.51 19.63 -17.99
C LEU A 43 -4.97 18.26 -18.34
N ALA A 44 -3.84 18.19 -19.01
CA ALA A 44 -3.32 16.93 -19.54
C ALA A 44 -2.36 16.28 -18.54
N THR A 45 -2.74 15.13 -18.01
CA THR A 45 -1.78 14.16 -17.47
C THR A 45 -1.35 13.20 -18.55
N ALA A 46 -0.05 13.09 -18.80
CA ALA A 46 0.54 12.14 -19.73
C ALA A 46 1.32 11.07 -18.98
N ILE A 47 1.10 9.81 -19.36
CA ILE A 47 1.77 8.66 -18.75
C ILE A 47 2.36 7.79 -19.85
N GLY A 48 3.66 7.47 -19.70
CA GLY A 48 4.36 6.51 -20.55
C GLY A 48 4.81 5.32 -19.72
N VAL A 49 4.73 4.11 -20.32
CA VAL A 49 5.14 2.87 -19.65
C VAL A 49 5.99 2.04 -20.58
N GLY A 50 7.12 1.53 -20.07
CA GLY A 50 8.01 0.64 -20.80
C GLY A 50 8.49 -0.53 -19.96
N LEU A 51 8.64 -1.68 -20.59
CA LEU A 51 9.20 -2.91 -20.00
C LEU A 51 10.41 -3.35 -20.82
N SER A 52 11.36 -4.01 -20.15
CA SER A 52 12.46 -4.71 -20.80
C SER A 52 12.92 -5.91 -19.96
N ASP A 53 13.29 -6.99 -20.64
CA ASP A 53 13.90 -8.21 -20.08
C ASP A 53 15.29 -8.50 -20.66
N THR A 54 15.91 -7.50 -21.28
CA THR A 54 17.25 -7.61 -21.83
C THR A 54 18.23 -8.09 -20.77
N GLY A 55 19.05 -9.10 -21.07
CA GLY A 55 19.92 -9.78 -20.10
C GLY A 55 21.04 -8.92 -19.51
N ASN A 56 21.41 -7.80 -20.12
CA ASN A 56 22.36 -6.81 -19.61
C ASN A 56 21.63 -5.73 -18.84
N GLY A 57 22.02 -5.51 -17.57
CA GLY A 57 21.30 -4.58 -16.70
C GLY A 57 21.28 -3.12 -17.21
N PHE A 58 22.36 -2.62 -17.80
CA PHE A 58 22.38 -1.27 -18.38
C PHE A 58 21.44 -1.18 -19.58
N ALA A 59 21.56 -2.11 -20.55
CA ALA A 59 20.68 -2.15 -21.71
C ALA A 59 19.21 -2.36 -21.32
N CYS A 60 18.93 -3.21 -20.33
CA CYS A 60 17.59 -3.42 -19.80
C CYS A 60 16.97 -2.10 -19.31
N GLY A 61 17.72 -1.31 -18.54
CA GLY A 61 17.26 -0.01 -18.05
C GLY A 61 17.06 1.00 -19.18
N GLU A 62 17.99 1.04 -20.13
CA GLU A 62 17.93 1.91 -21.32
C GLU A 62 16.71 1.59 -22.18
N ASP A 63 16.48 0.32 -22.50
CA ASP A 63 15.37 -0.14 -23.32
C ASP A 63 14.01 0.13 -22.66
N ALA A 64 13.89 -0.18 -21.35
CA ALA A 64 12.66 0.11 -20.61
C ALA A 64 12.35 1.62 -20.59
N ALA A 65 13.37 2.47 -20.40
CA ALA A 65 13.18 3.92 -20.40
C ALA A 65 12.83 4.44 -21.81
N ARG A 66 13.48 3.96 -22.86
CA ARG A 66 13.15 4.32 -24.26
C ARG A 66 11.72 3.91 -24.62
N ALA A 67 11.31 2.69 -24.25
CA ALA A 67 9.94 2.21 -24.47
C ALA A 67 8.93 3.10 -23.73
N ALA A 68 9.22 3.50 -22.50
CA ALA A 68 8.37 4.41 -21.73
C ALA A 68 8.26 5.79 -22.38
N VAL A 69 9.36 6.38 -22.87
CA VAL A 69 9.35 7.66 -23.59
C VAL A 69 8.57 7.53 -24.90
N ALA A 70 8.78 6.45 -25.66
CA ALA A 70 8.08 6.20 -26.91
C ALA A 70 6.56 5.99 -26.75
N SER A 71 6.11 5.55 -25.58
CA SER A 71 4.70 5.35 -25.27
C SER A 71 3.98 6.63 -24.78
N LEU A 72 4.70 7.74 -24.53
CA LEU A 72 4.10 9.04 -24.26
C LEU A 72 3.39 9.56 -25.52
N ALA A 73 2.15 10.05 -25.35
CA ALA A 73 1.38 10.63 -26.45
C ALA A 73 2.08 11.84 -27.11
N GLN A 74 2.94 12.53 -26.35
CA GLN A 74 3.75 13.66 -26.81
C GLN A 74 5.19 13.50 -26.28
N PRO A 75 6.16 13.09 -27.11
CA PRO A 75 7.54 12.84 -26.66
C PRO A 75 8.30 14.06 -26.11
N THR A 76 7.84 15.27 -26.41
CA THR A 76 8.45 16.53 -25.92
C THR A 76 7.93 16.97 -24.57
N THR A 77 7.00 16.23 -23.97
CA THR A 77 6.42 16.52 -22.66
C THR A 77 7.48 16.41 -21.56
N PRO A 78 7.71 17.43 -20.73
CA PRO A 78 8.65 17.35 -19.63
C PRO A 78 8.19 16.32 -18.61
N ILE A 79 9.03 15.34 -18.30
CA ILE A 79 8.72 14.30 -17.30
C ILE A 79 8.90 14.89 -15.91
N THR A 80 7.86 14.82 -15.08
CA THR A 80 7.88 15.36 -13.70
C THR A 80 8.27 14.30 -12.66
N LEU A 81 7.99 13.02 -12.94
CA LEU A 81 8.39 11.90 -12.09
C LEU A 81 8.58 10.63 -12.94
N ALA A 82 9.61 9.87 -12.64
CA ALA A 82 9.81 8.50 -13.13
C ALA A 82 9.70 7.50 -11.96
N LEU A 83 8.98 6.39 -12.19
CA LEU A 83 8.95 5.24 -11.31
C LEU A 83 9.74 4.10 -11.96
N LEU A 84 10.66 3.50 -11.21
CA LEU A 84 11.45 2.36 -11.65
C LEU A 84 11.24 1.16 -10.72
N PHE A 85 10.78 0.05 -11.28
CA PHE A 85 10.77 -1.23 -10.58
C PHE A 85 11.59 -2.25 -11.37
N THR A 86 12.44 -3.02 -10.69
CA THR A 86 13.25 -4.01 -11.39
C THR A 86 13.43 -5.30 -10.57
N SER A 87 13.32 -6.39 -11.27
CA SER A 87 13.65 -7.75 -10.82
C SER A 87 14.97 -8.26 -11.42
N HIS A 88 15.68 -7.41 -12.14
CA HIS A 88 16.97 -7.74 -12.74
C HIS A 88 18.06 -7.94 -11.68
N ALA A 89 18.99 -8.87 -11.91
CA ALA A 89 20.09 -9.19 -10.97
C ALA A 89 21.08 -8.04 -10.76
N GLN A 90 21.10 -7.05 -11.64
CA GLN A 90 22.02 -5.89 -11.62
C GLN A 90 21.26 -4.56 -11.49
N PRO A 91 20.57 -4.28 -10.38
CA PRO A 91 19.71 -3.11 -10.24
C PRO A 91 20.46 -1.78 -10.39
N GLU A 92 21.74 -1.72 -9.99
CA GLU A 92 22.59 -0.54 -10.17
C GLU A 92 22.85 -0.24 -11.64
N GLN A 93 23.01 -1.25 -12.47
CA GLN A 93 23.22 -1.07 -13.92
C GLN A 93 21.88 -0.69 -14.60
N VAL A 94 20.77 -1.29 -14.17
CA VAL A 94 19.43 -0.89 -14.65
C VAL A 94 19.20 0.60 -14.38
N LEU A 95 19.45 1.08 -13.16
CA LEU A 95 19.28 2.49 -12.83
C LEU A 95 20.19 3.40 -13.68
N LYS A 96 21.43 3.00 -13.94
CA LYS A 96 22.33 3.76 -14.83
C LYS A 96 21.78 3.84 -16.25
N GLY A 97 21.27 2.73 -16.80
CA GLY A 97 20.63 2.70 -18.11
C GLY A 97 19.41 3.61 -18.21
N VAL A 98 18.54 3.57 -17.20
CA VAL A 98 17.36 4.46 -17.13
C VAL A 98 17.81 5.94 -17.08
N ASN A 99 18.78 6.28 -16.26
CA ASN A 99 19.28 7.66 -16.16
C ASN A 99 20.05 8.13 -17.41
N ALA A 100 20.61 7.23 -18.22
CA ALA A 100 21.21 7.58 -19.49
C ALA A 100 20.17 8.15 -20.48
N ILE A 101 18.91 7.72 -20.38
CA ILE A 101 17.79 8.20 -21.21
C ILE A 101 17.09 9.40 -20.55
N LEU A 102 16.80 9.31 -19.24
CA LEU A 102 15.96 10.28 -18.54
C LEU A 102 16.71 11.48 -17.94
N GLY A 103 18.05 11.45 -17.92
CA GLY A 103 18.87 12.52 -17.38
C GLY A 103 18.64 12.75 -15.88
N ASP A 104 18.32 13.98 -15.50
CA ASP A 104 18.11 14.43 -14.12
C ASP A 104 16.64 14.41 -13.69
N THR A 105 15.79 13.64 -14.41
CA THR A 105 14.39 13.45 -14.02
C THR A 105 14.30 12.90 -12.60
N LEU A 106 13.37 13.44 -11.79
CA LEU A 106 13.07 12.87 -10.47
C LEU A 106 12.67 11.41 -10.62
N LEU A 107 13.34 10.52 -9.87
CA LEU A 107 13.11 9.09 -9.97
C LEU A 107 13.04 8.48 -8.57
N ILE A 108 12.00 7.67 -8.35
CA ILE A 108 11.87 6.80 -7.19
C ILE A 108 11.51 5.38 -7.62
N GLY A 109 11.64 4.44 -6.73
CA GLY A 109 11.24 3.06 -6.98
C GLY A 109 11.98 2.07 -6.10
N ALA A 110 11.88 0.80 -6.47
CA ALA A 110 12.47 -0.29 -5.69
C ALA A 110 12.73 -1.53 -6.55
N THR A 111 13.52 -2.46 -6.02
CA THR A 111 13.56 -3.82 -6.56
C THR A 111 12.24 -4.54 -6.31
N SER A 112 11.89 -5.49 -7.17
CA SER A 112 10.61 -6.20 -7.21
C SER A 112 10.79 -7.66 -7.64
N VAL A 113 9.72 -8.42 -7.77
CA VAL A 113 9.77 -9.84 -8.20
C VAL A 113 9.37 -10.03 -9.67
N GLY A 114 8.86 -8.99 -10.30
CA GLY A 114 8.45 -8.97 -11.70
C GLY A 114 7.57 -7.76 -11.98
N GLN A 115 7.45 -7.40 -13.25
CA GLN A 115 6.71 -6.25 -13.73
C GLN A 115 5.81 -6.64 -14.89
N TYR A 116 4.73 -5.89 -15.09
CA TYR A 116 3.83 -6.09 -16.22
C TYR A 116 3.09 -4.83 -16.62
N SER A 117 2.66 -4.83 -17.86
CA SER A 117 1.83 -3.78 -18.47
C SER A 117 1.05 -4.37 -19.63
N HIS A 118 0.47 -3.55 -20.49
CA HIS A 118 -0.11 -4.04 -21.77
C HIS A 118 0.92 -4.72 -22.67
N ALA A 119 2.21 -4.34 -22.57
CA ALA A 119 3.27 -4.96 -23.35
C ALA A 119 3.60 -6.41 -22.93
N GLY A 120 3.07 -6.88 -21.80
CA GLY A 120 3.29 -8.22 -21.29
C GLY A 120 3.77 -8.28 -19.86
N TYR A 121 4.42 -9.38 -19.51
CA TYR A 121 5.00 -9.66 -18.18
C TYR A 121 6.49 -9.95 -18.30
N VAL A 122 7.26 -9.35 -17.41
CA VAL A 122 8.71 -9.53 -17.32
C VAL A 122 9.04 -10.02 -15.91
N GLU A 123 9.61 -11.22 -15.82
CA GLU A 123 10.01 -11.82 -14.54
C GLU A 123 11.39 -11.37 -14.09
N HIS A 124 12.32 -11.19 -15.03
CA HIS A 124 13.71 -10.80 -14.79
C HIS A 124 14.08 -9.59 -15.65
N GLY A 125 13.65 -8.41 -15.24
CA GLY A 125 13.87 -7.21 -16.04
C GLY A 125 13.49 -5.93 -15.30
N ALA A 126 13.05 -4.95 -16.06
CA ALA A 126 12.70 -3.63 -15.54
C ALA A 126 11.39 -3.11 -16.12
N GLY A 127 10.66 -2.35 -15.29
CA GLY A 127 9.51 -1.56 -15.69
C GLY A 127 9.71 -0.10 -15.30
N VAL A 128 9.47 0.79 -16.25
CA VAL A 128 9.54 2.24 -16.08
C VAL A 128 8.18 2.85 -16.36
N MET A 129 7.73 3.73 -15.45
CA MET A 129 6.55 4.55 -15.65
C MET A 129 6.94 6.02 -15.57
N LEU A 130 6.59 6.78 -16.58
CA LEU A 130 6.85 8.22 -16.67
C LEU A 130 5.55 8.97 -16.46
N LEU A 131 5.61 10.02 -15.65
CA LEU A 131 4.47 10.87 -15.34
C LEU A 131 4.80 12.32 -15.67
N HIS A 132 3.85 12.96 -16.34
CA HIS A 132 3.77 14.40 -16.50
C HIS A 132 2.36 14.85 -16.10
N SER A 133 2.25 15.96 -15.39
CA SER A 133 0.95 16.59 -15.14
C SER A 133 1.11 18.06 -14.81
N GLU A 134 0.17 18.87 -15.29
CA GLU A 134 0.09 20.29 -14.95
C GLU A 134 -0.65 20.52 -13.63
N HIS A 135 -1.48 19.56 -13.19
CA HIS A 135 -2.33 19.65 -12.00
C HIS A 135 -2.00 18.64 -10.90
N ILE A 136 -0.92 17.86 -11.08
CA ILE A 136 -0.34 17.03 -10.04
C ILE A 136 1.09 17.48 -9.77
N ARG A 137 1.42 17.70 -8.51
CA ARG A 137 2.77 18.01 -8.03
C ARG A 137 3.37 16.79 -7.35
N PHE A 138 4.62 16.51 -7.65
CA PHE A 138 5.37 15.44 -7.02
C PHE A 138 6.56 16.01 -6.24
N HIS A 139 6.70 15.59 -4.99
CA HIS A 139 7.86 15.89 -4.17
C HIS A 139 8.45 14.58 -3.68
N THR A 140 9.68 14.32 -4.06
CA THR A 140 10.33 13.04 -3.74
C THR A 140 11.20 13.18 -2.50
N ASN A 141 11.12 12.18 -1.64
CA ASN A 141 11.86 12.07 -0.41
C ASN A 141 12.54 10.70 -0.30
N ARG A 142 13.60 10.64 0.48
CA ARG A 142 14.27 9.39 0.84
C ARG A 142 14.56 9.34 2.33
N TYR A 143 14.49 8.15 2.85
CA TYR A 143 14.97 7.83 4.18
C TYR A 143 15.98 6.70 4.08
N GLN A 144 17.07 6.81 4.80
CA GLN A 144 17.98 5.70 5.02
C GLN A 144 18.17 5.57 6.53
N ARG A 145 18.04 4.34 7.03
CA ARG A 145 18.14 4.07 8.47
C ARG A 145 19.45 4.67 9.01
N PRO A 146 19.38 5.62 9.93
CA PRO A 146 20.59 6.19 10.51
C PRO A 146 21.29 5.15 11.39
N LEU A 147 22.60 5.21 11.45
CA LEU A 147 23.40 4.38 12.35
C LEU A 147 23.10 4.70 13.82
N VAL A 148 22.70 5.94 14.12
CA VAL A 148 22.37 6.43 15.47
C VAL A 148 21.17 7.37 15.39
N GLY A 149 20.18 7.18 16.27
CA GLY A 149 19.03 8.06 16.44
C GLY A 149 17.83 7.77 15.51
N LYS A 150 16.73 8.49 15.73
CA LYS A 150 15.50 8.40 14.93
C LYS A 150 15.37 9.68 14.08
N GLY A 151 15.73 9.62 12.80
CA GLY A 151 15.45 10.70 11.84
C GLY A 151 13.97 10.74 11.42
N ARG A 152 13.53 11.85 10.80
CA ARG A 152 12.22 11.92 10.13
C ARG A 152 12.22 10.95 8.94
N LEU A 153 11.09 10.28 8.73
CA LEU A 153 10.92 9.31 7.65
C LEU A 153 10.75 9.99 6.29
N LEU A 154 9.96 11.05 6.24
CA LEU A 154 9.52 11.71 5.01
C LEU A 154 10.18 13.07 4.77
N GLY A 155 11.01 13.54 5.72
CA GLY A 155 11.64 14.87 5.59
C GLY A 155 10.61 16.00 5.53
N ASP A 156 10.82 16.96 4.65
CA ASP A 156 9.92 18.12 4.50
C ASP A 156 8.80 17.80 3.51
N LEU A 157 7.58 17.74 4.03
CA LEU A 157 6.36 17.57 3.25
C LEU A 157 5.79 18.93 2.86
N ARG A 158 5.47 19.12 1.60
CA ARG A 158 4.95 20.38 1.07
C ARG A 158 3.47 20.57 1.37
N GLY A 159 2.69 19.48 1.31
CA GLY A 159 1.24 19.54 1.55
C GLY A 159 0.83 19.76 3.00
N VAL A 160 1.76 19.60 3.98
CA VAL A 160 1.50 19.92 5.40
C VAL A 160 1.99 21.32 5.81
N THR A 161 2.65 22.05 4.93
CA THR A 161 3.05 23.44 5.19
C THR A 161 1.85 24.38 5.07
N ALA A 162 1.92 25.56 5.69
CA ALA A 162 0.86 26.55 5.60
C ALA A 162 0.50 26.92 4.14
N ASP A 163 1.51 27.03 3.28
CA ASP A 163 1.34 27.28 1.85
C ASP A 163 0.64 26.11 1.12
N GLY A 164 0.90 24.88 1.54
CA GLY A 164 0.29 23.67 0.99
C GLY A 164 -1.18 23.49 1.40
N LEU A 165 -1.56 23.91 2.61
CA LEU A 165 -2.93 23.78 3.10
C LEU A 165 -3.89 24.77 2.42
N GLY A 166 -3.42 25.92 1.95
CA GLY A 166 -4.20 26.94 1.23
C GLY A 166 -4.15 26.78 -0.29
N SER A 167 -3.43 25.80 -0.82
CA SER A 167 -3.24 25.61 -2.27
C SER A 167 -4.46 24.98 -2.93
N ALA A 168 -4.52 25.04 -4.26
CA ALA A 168 -5.51 24.34 -5.07
C ALA A 168 -5.36 22.80 -5.04
N PHE A 169 -4.30 22.26 -4.40
CA PHE A 169 -3.98 20.84 -4.33
C PHE A 169 -4.60 20.22 -3.07
N HIS A 170 -5.88 19.89 -3.14
CA HIS A 170 -6.64 19.38 -1.99
C HIS A 170 -6.53 17.87 -1.79
N HIS A 171 -6.21 17.14 -2.86
CA HIS A 171 -6.09 15.68 -2.84
C HIS A 171 -4.63 15.29 -2.64
N ARG A 172 -4.37 14.51 -1.59
CA ARG A 172 -3.03 14.20 -1.14
C ARG A 172 -2.85 12.70 -1.01
N ALA A 173 -1.82 12.20 -1.65
CA ALA A 173 -1.39 10.82 -1.48
C ALA A 173 0.11 10.73 -1.24
N LEU A 174 0.54 9.62 -0.66
CA LEU A 174 1.93 9.30 -0.44
C LEU A 174 2.22 7.93 -1.05
N MET A 175 3.14 7.88 -1.99
CA MET A 175 3.71 6.63 -2.49
C MET A 175 4.91 6.26 -1.65
N LEU A 176 4.94 5.03 -1.11
CA LEU A 176 6.02 4.53 -0.26
C LEU A 176 6.63 3.26 -0.84
N PHE A 177 7.92 3.27 -1.06
CA PHE A 177 8.68 2.10 -1.53
C PHE A 177 9.84 1.81 -0.57
N PRO A 178 9.56 1.18 0.59
CA PRO A 178 10.59 0.75 1.53
C PRO A 178 11.29 -0.51 1.05
N ASP A 179 12.52 -0.65 1.45
CA ASP A 179 13.19 -1.94 1.55
C ASP A 179 12.67 -2.67 2.79
N ILE A 180 12.38 -3.97 2.67
CA ILE A 180 11.82 -4.78 3.77
C ILE A 180 12.70 -4.78 5.03
N GLN A 181 14.00 -4.46 4.91
CA GLN A 181 14.95 -4.46 6.00
C GLN A 181 15.10 -3.08 6.67
N VAL A 182 14.37 -2.06 6.21
CA VAL A 182 14.48 -0.69 6.74
C VAL A 182 14.05 -0.60 8.20
N MET A 183 12.89 -1.16 8.52
CA MET A 183 12.27 -1.30 9.83
C MET A 183 11.01 -2.18 9.68
N ASN A 184 10.27 -2.39 10.76
CA ASN A 184 8.93 -2.99 10.67
C ASN A 184 8.05 -2.15 9.71
N LEU A 185 7.44 -2.80 8.72
CA LEU A 185 6.67 -2.10 7.68
C LEU A 185 5.38 -1.46 8.20
N ASP A 186 4.77 -1.98 9.25
CA ASP A 186 3.68 -1.30 9.95
C ASP A 186 4.16 0.00 10.61
N GLU A 187 5.36 -0.01 11.21
CA GLU A 187 5.99 1.20 11.76
C GLU A 187 6.25 2.25 10.67
N VAL A 188 6.62 1.82 9.45
CA VAL A 188 6.77 2.73 8.31
C VAL A 188 5.47 3.49 8.05
N VAL A 189 4.34 2.78 8.00
CA VAL A 189 3.03 3.39 7.75
C VAL A 189 2.59 4.27 8.92
N GLU A 190 2.76 3.83 10.16
CA GLU A 190 2.43 4.61 11.36
C GLU A 190 3.23 5.91 11.45
N ARG A 191 4.52 5.86 11.17
CA ARG A 191 5.37 7.06 11.14
C ARG A 191 4.98 7.99 10.00
N ALA A 192 4.69 7.45 8.82
CA ALA A 192 4.20 8.23 7.70
C ALA A 192 2.87 8.94 8.03
N MET A 193 1.94 8.25 8.69
CA MET A 193 0.68 8.85 9.18
C MET A 193 0.94 9.98 10.18
N THR A 194 1.86 9.77 11.13
CA THR A 194 2.21 10.77 12.13
C THR A 194 2.83 12.01 11.48
N GLU A 195 3.78 11.82 10.56
CA GLU A 195 4.48 12.92 9.89
C GLU A 195 3.58 13.69 8.90
N THR A 196 2.55 13.03 8.34
CA THR A 196 1.55 13.65 7.45
C THR A 196 0.35 14.25 8.18
N GLY A 197 0.28 14.12 9.50
CA GLY A 197 -0.89 14.56 10.29
C GLY A 197 -2.17 13.83 9.87
N MET A 198 -2.07 12.61 9.34
CA MET A 198 -3.18 11.79 8.82
C MET A 198 -3.95 12.41 7.62
N LEU A 199 -3.39 13.40 6.96
CA LEU A 199 -4.03 14.13 5.85
C LEU A 199 -3.87 13.43 4.49
N TYR A 200 -3.05 12.40 4.41
CA TYR A 200 -2.71 11.72 3.17
C TYR A 200 -3.29 10.31 3.12
N ASP A 201 -3.82 9.92 1.98
CA ASP A 201 -3.93 8.51 1.65
C ASP A 201 -2.53 7.96 1.33
N ILE A 202 -2.26 6.73 1.77
CA ILE A 202 -0.94 6.09 1.59
C ILE A 202 -1.13 4.81 0.80
N LEU A 203 -0.32 4.63 -0.23
CA LEU A 203 -0.21 3.39 -0.97
C LEU A 203 1.23 3.17 -1.39
N GLY A 204 1.70 1.93 -1.28
CA GLY A 204 3.05 1.59 -1.67
C GLY A 204 3.30 0.09 -1.67
N GLY A 205 4.52 -0.31 -2.01
CA GLY A 205 4.93 -1.70 -2.01
C GLY A 205 6.38 -1.85 -1.57
N SER A 206 6.68 -2.85 -0.76
CA SER A 206 8.03 -3.05 -0.26
C SER A 206 8.90 -3.86 -1.22
N SER A 207 10.19 -3.51 -1.27
CA SER A 207 11.19 -4.27 -1.99
C SER A 207 11.45 -5.60 -1.30
N PRO A 208 11.31 -6.74 -2.00
CA PRO A 208 11.47 -8.06 -1.42
C PRO A 208 12.94 -8.45 -1.22
N ASN A 209 13.17 -9.31 -0.23
CA ASN A 209 14.39 -10.10 -0.14
C ASN A 209 14.20 -11.40 -0.91
N ILE A 210 15.04 -11.67 -1.90
CA ILE A 210 15.02 -12.91 -2.69
C ILE A 210 16.26 -13.72 -2.36
N ASP A 211 16.05 -14.93 -1.87
CA ASP A 211 17.15 -15.78 -1.41
C ASP A 211 17.79 -16.62 -2.53
N GLN A 212 17.03 -16.93 -3.59
CA GLN A 212 17.52 -17.77 -4.69
C GLN A 212 17.05 -17.26 -6.06
N PRO A 213 17.95 -16.79 -6.92
CA PRO A 213 19.32 -16.36 -6.59
C PRO A 213 19.29 -15.15 -5.64
N PRO A 214 20.27 -14.97 -4.76
CA PRO A 214 20.26 -13.91 -3.78
C PRO A 214 20.15 -12.53 -4.44
N ARG A 215 19.07 -11.82 -4.15
CA ARG A 215 18.83 -10.44 -4.58
C ARG A 215 18.37 -9.63 -3.37
N PRO A 216 19.31 -8.98 -2.68
CA PRO A 216 18.96 -8.17 -1.52
C PRO A 216 18.06 -7.01 -1.94
N PRO A 217 17.12 -6.60 -1.08
CA PRO A 217 16.23 -5.50 -1.37
C PRO A 217 17.02 -4.21 -1.56
N ALA A 218 16.54 -3.37 -2.47
CA ALA A 218 17.12 -2.05 -2.72
C ALA A 218 16.04 -1.07 -3.18
N VAL A 219 16.29 0.20 -2.93
CA VAL A 219 15.42 1.30 -3.32
C VAL A 219 16.18 2.30 -4.19
N PHE A 220 15.46 2.97 -5.07
CA PHE A 220 15.99 3.93 -6.01
C PHE A 220 15.56 5.34 -5.64
N PHE A 221 16.50 6.27 -5.68
CA PHE A 221 16.24 7.69 -5.52
C PHE A 221 17.16 8.49 -6.45
N ASN A 222 16.60 9.03 -7.50
CA ASN A 222 17.32 9.72 -8.58
C ASN A 222 18.43 8.83 -9.17
N ARG A 223 19.70 9.18 -8.97
CA ARG A 223 20.87 8.45 -9.48
C ARG A 223 21.47 7.46 -8.46
N ARG A 224 20.79 7.19 -7.35
CA ARG A 224 21.31 6.38 -6.24
C ARG A 224 20.48 5.14 -5.99
N VAL A 225 21.19 4.04 -5.77
CA VAL A 225 20.63 2.80 -5.19
C VAL A 225 21.11 2.74 -3.74
N PHE A 226 20.22 2.41 -2.83
CA PHE A 226 20.57 2.24 -1.42
C PHE A 226 19.71 1.15 -0.77
N ARG A 227 20.16 0.68 0.39
CA ARG A 227 19.52 -0.38 1.19
C ARG A 227 19.22 0.13 2.59
N HIS A 228 18.38 -0.61 3.32
CA HIS A 228 17.89 -0.21 4.65
C HIS A 228 17.24 1.18 4.62
N GLY A 229 16.42 1.40 3.61
CA GLY A 229 15.86 2.69 3.34
C GLY A 229 14.48 2.66 2.68
N LEU A 230 14.03 3.84 2.36
CA LEU A 230 12.74 4.12 1.74
C LEU A 230 12.91 5.20 0.70
N SER A 231 12.33 5.03 -0.47
CA SER A 231 12.03 6.11 -1.40
C SER A 231 10.54 6.42 -1.35
N ALA A 232 10.18 7.70 -1.40
CA ALA A 232 8.82 8.16 -1.31
C ALA A 232 8.53 9.28 -2.28
N ALA A 233 7.28 9.40 -2.71
CA ALA A 233 6.78 10.59 -3.37
C ALA A 233 5.48 11.06 -2.72
N GLU A 234 5.47 12.32 -2.34
CA GLU A 234 4.28 13.08 -2.05
C GLU A 234 3.59 13.43 -3.36
N VAL A 235 2.31 13.14 -3.46
CA VAL A 235 1.46 13.39 -4.63
C VAL A 235 0.38 14.37 -4.22
N LEU A 236 0.46 15.60 -4.73
CA LEU A 236 -0.49 16.66 -4.48
C LEU A 236 -1.29 16.91 -5.77
N SER A 237 -2.59 16.69 -5.75
CA SER A 237 -3.45 16.81 -6.93
C SER A 237 -4.57 17.83 -6.74
N GLN A 238 -4.92 18.52 -7.82
CA GLN A 238 -6.08 19.41 -7.87
C GLN A 238 -7.39 18.63 -8.05
N THR A 239 -7.31 17.42 -8.59
CA THR A 239 -8.45 16.54 -8.84
C THR A 239 -8.31 15.25 -8.02
N PRO A 240 -9.41 14.53 -7.75
CA PRO A 240 -9.37 13.31 -6.94
C PRO A 240 -8.41 12.26 -7.48
N LEU A 241 -7.58 11.71 -6.60
CA LEU A 241 -6.73 10.54 -6.88
C LEU A 241 -7.52 9.26 -6.55
N GLY A 242 -7.35 8.24 -7.36
CA GLY A 242 -7.99 6.93 -7.12
C GLY A 242 -7.04 5.99 -6.38
N LEU A 243 -7.30 5.72 -5.10
CA LEU A 243 -6.53 4.74 -4.34
C LEU A 243 -7.45 3.67 -3.78
N ALA A 244 -7.07 2.42 -3.96
CA ALA A 244 -7.79 1.29 -3.39
C ALA A 244 -6.85 0.12 -3.08
N LEU A 245 -7.29 -0.71 -2.12
CA LEU A 245 -6.66 -1.96 -1.75
C LEU A 245 -7.75 -3.02 -1.58
N ASP A 246 -7.50 -4.23 -2.07
CA ASP A 246 -8.36 -5.40 -1.89
C ASP A 246 -7.51 -6.68 -1.80
N ASN A 247 -8.08 -7.81 -1.33
CA ASN A 247 -7.33 -9.05 -1.25
C ASN A 247 -8.15 -10.35 -1.40
N GLY A 248 -9.46 -10.30 -1.28
CA GLY A 248 -10.31 -11.48 -1.46
C GLY A 248 -10.31 -12.50 -0.31
N TRP A 249 -9.60 -12.25 0.79
CA TRP A 249 -9.62 -13.10 1.98
C TRP A 249 -10.84 -12.82 2.84
N THR A 250 -11.44 -13.89 3.39
CA THR A 250 -12.61 -13.80 4.26
C THR A 250 -12.43 -14.62 5.53
N PRO A 251 -13.05 -14.22 6.66
CA PRO A 251 -13.09 -15.04 7.87
C PRO A 251 -13.73 -16.40 7.59
N LEU A 252 -13.03 -17.48 7.96
CA LEU A 252 -13.55 -18.83 7.95
C LEU A 252 -13.92 -19.29 9.38
N SER A 253 -13.19 -18.78 10.39
CA SER A 253 -13.48 -19.04 11.80
C SER A 253 -14.31 -17.92 12.43
N GLY A 254 -14.82 -18.18 13.64
CA GLY A 254 -15.24 -17.15 14.58
C GLY A 254 -14.09 -16.18 14.95
N ALA A 255 -14.40 -15.16 15.71
CA ALA A 255 -13.42 -14.20 16.19
C ALA A 255 -12.68 -14.75 17.43
N TYR A 256 -11.39 -14.78 17.39
CA TYR A 256 -10.48 -15.15 18.49
C TYR A 256 -9.76 -13.94 19.03
N ARG A 257 -9.59 -13.82 20.33
CA ARG A 257 -8.83 -12.72 20.93
C ARG A 257 -7.36 -13.09 21.06
N VAL A 258 -6.47 -12.32 20.48
CA VAL A 258 -5.03 -12.43 20.72
C VAL A 258 -4.73 -11.96 22.15
N THR A 259 -4.26 -12.87 23.02
CA THR A 259 -4.02 -12.55 24.42
C THR A 259 -2.56 -12.36 24.80
N HIS A 260 -1.65 -13.01 24.10
CA HIS A 260 -0.19 -12.84 24.30
C HIS A 260 0.55 -12.96 22.99
N THR A 261 1.48 -12.03 22.74
CA THR A 261 2.39 -12.05 21.59
C THR A 261 3.81 -11.72 22.04
N ASP A 262 4.78 -12.13 21.24
CA ASP A 262 6.19 -11.81 21.40
C ASP A 262 6.86 -11.78 20.01
N ALA A 263 7.47 -10.65 19.64
CA ALA A 263 8.09 -10.42 18.33
C ALA A 263 7.22 -10.90 17.15
N HIS A 264 7.57 -12.02 16.53
CA HIS A 264 6.84 -12.63 15.41
C HIS A 264 6.00 -13.85 15.84
N ARG A 265 5.61 -13.93 17.12
CA ARG A 265 4.87 -15.06 17.65
C ARG A 265 3.55 -14.65 18.28
N ILE A 266 2.50 -15.41 18.00
CA ILE A 266 1.28 -15.42 18.79
C ILE A 266 1.42 -16.58 19.80
N LEU A 267 1.58 -16.23 21.08
CA LEU A 267 1.79 -17.22 22.14
C LEU A 267 0.46 -17.82 22.57
N LYS A 268 -0.55 -16.94 22.80
CA LYS A 268 -1.87 -17.36 23.29
C LYS A 268 -3.00 -16.65 22.59
N ILE A 269 -4.04 -17.42 22.34
CA ILE A 269 -5.32 -17.00 21.75
C ILE A 269 -6.41 -17.44 22.75
N ASP A 270 -7.26 -16.49 23.20
CA ASP A 270 -8.30 -16.72 24.23
C ASP A 270 -7.74 -17.39 25.49
N GLY A 271 -6.47 -17.04 25.86
CA GLY A 271 -5.76 -17.59 27.03
C GLY A 271 -5.13 -18.97 26.81
N ARG A 272 -5.40 -19.66 25.71
CA ARG A 272 -4.88 -20.99 25.35
C ARG A 272 -3.65 -20.88 24.45
N PRO A 273 -2.75 -21.88 24.41
CA PRO A 273 -1.69 -21.98 23.40
C PRO A 273 -2.25 -21.81 21.99
N ALA A 274 -1.55 -21.03 21.14
CA ALA A 274 -2.05 -20.69 19.81
C ALA A 274 -2.25 -21.92 18.91
N TRP A 275 -1.39 -22.94 19.05
CA TRP A 275 -1.53 -24.22 18.34
C TRP A 275 -2.83 -24.93 18.68
N GLU A 276 -3.20 -25.05 19.95
CA GLU A 276 -4.42 -25.74 20.35
C GLU A 276 -5.67 -25.13 19.72
N VAL A 277 -5.73 -23.80 19.66
CA VAL A 277 -6.86 -23.11 19.02
C VAL A 277 -6.87 -23.33 17.52
N TYR A 278 -5.71 -23.34 16.90
CA TYR A 278 -5.60 -23.61 15.46
C TYR A 278 -5.89 -25.07 15.12
N GLU A 279 -5.46 -26.02 15.95
CA GLU A 279 -5.75 -27.45 15.81
C GLU A 279 -7.25 -27.73 15.96
N ASP A 280 -7.90 -27.17 16.99
CA ASP A 280 -9.35 -27.28 17.17
C ASP A 280 -10.09 -26.79 15.90
N PHE A 281 -9.69 -25.65 15.34
CA PHE A 281 -10.24 -25.16 14.09
C PHE A 281 -10.08 -26.17 12.93
N LEU A 282 -8.90 -26.78 12.76
CA LEU A 282 -8.68 -27.78 11.71
C LEU A 282 -9.61 -28.97 11.89
N ILE A 283 -9.78 -29.44 13.13
CA ILE A 283 -10.67 -30.57 13.47
C ILE A 283 -12.14 -30.18 13.21
N GLU A 284 -12.60 -29.01 13.66
CA GLU A 284 -13.95 -28.53 13.46
C GLU A 284 -14.32 -28.38 11.99
N GLN A 285 -13.36 -27.94 11.15
CA GLN A 285 -13.53 -27.81 9.71
C GLN A 285 -13.35 -29.13 8.95
N GLY A 286 -12.99 -30.23 9.63
CA GLY A 286 -12.71 -31.51 9.00
C GLY A 286 -11.51 -31.48 8.04
N ILE A 287 -10.53 -30.59 8.30
CA ILE A 287 -9.32 -30.44 7.51
C ILE A 287 -8.27 -31.45 8.00
N PRO A 288 -7.97 -32.51 7.22
CA PRO A 288 -6.95 -33.46 7.62
C PRO A 288 -5.58 -32.79 7.56
N TYR A 289 -4.74 -33.04 8.55
CA TYR A 289 -3.37 -32.52 8.57
C TYR A 289 -2.38 -33.58 9.05
N ARG A 290 -1.15 -33.44 8.56
CA ARG A 290 0.03 -34.13 9.06
C ARG A 290 1.09 -33.08 9.38
N PRO A 291 2.03 -33.36 10.29
CA PRO A 291 3.10 -32.42 10.60
C PRO A 291 3.85 -31.89 9.35
N ASP A 292 4.07 -32.76 8.37
CA ASP A 292 4.78 -32.41 7.12
C ASP A 292 3.94 -31.52 6.18
N ASP A 293 2.60 -31.52 6.33
CA ASP A 293 1.67 -30.75 5.50
C ASP A 293 1.33 -29.36 6.09
N LEU A 294 1.74 -29.09 7.33
CA LEU A 294 1.35 -27.89 8.06
C LEU A 294 1.68 -26.59 7.31
N THR A 295 2.83 -26.51 6.66
CA THR A 295 3.20 -25.31 5.88
C THR A 295 2.21 -25.04 4.75
N THR A 296 1.77 -26.07 4.04
CA THR A 296 0.78 -25.94 2.96
C THR A 296 -0.58 -25.56 3.50
N ILE A 297 -0.97 -26.14 4.64
CA ILE A 297 -2.25 -25.84 5.30
C ILE A 297 -2.28 -24.41 5.81
N THR A 298 -1.22 -23.96 6.48
CA THR A 298 -1.14 -22.62 7.04
C THR A 298 -1.09 -21.51 5.97
N LEU A 299 -0.57 -21.81 4.77
CA LEU A 299 -0.67 -20.90 3.62
C LEU A 299 -2.10 -20.76 3.09
N ARG A 300 -2.91 -21.82 3.19
CA ARG A 300 -4.33 -21.80 2.79
C ARG A 300 -5.23 -21.19 3.84
N TYR A 301 -4.86 -21.30 5.10
CA TYR A 301 -5.64 -20.85 6.26
C TYR A 301 -4.79 -19.91 7.15
N PRO A 302 -4.34 -18.76 6.63
CA PRO A 302 -3.61 -17.78 7.42
C PRO A 302 -4.51 -17.16 8.47
N VAL A 303 -3.93 -16.39 9.36
CA VAL A 303 -4.70 -15.58 10.32
C VAL A 303 -4.78 -14.13 9.88
N GLY A 304 -5.73 -13.37 10.42
CA GLY A 304 -5.81 -11.95 10.10
C GLY A 304 -6.83 -11.19 10.90
N VAL A 305 -6.70 -9.87 10.83
CA VAL A 305 -7.65 -8.91 11.41
C VAL A 305 -8.46 -8.29 10.29
N CYS A 306 -9.77 -8.41 10.37
CA CYS A 306 -10.67 -7.92 9.33
C CYS A 306 -11.41 -6.65 9.79
N ALA A 307 -11.51 -5.67 8.90
CA ALA A 307 -12.25 -4.43 9.11
C ALA A 307 -12.86 -3.97 7.77
N ASN A 308 -14.14 -3.63 7.79
CA ASN A 308 -14.85 -3.07 6.65
C ASN A 308 -14.68 -3.87 5.34
N GLY A 309 -14.75 -5.20 5.43
CA GLY A 309 -14.67 -6.10 4.27
C GLY A 309 -13.26 -6.41 3.77
N THR A 310 -12.21 -5.87 4.39
CA THR A 310 -10.82 -6.15 4.04
C THR A 310 -10.09 -6.77 5.23
N CYS A 311 -9.35 -7.85 4.99
CA CYS A 311 -8.58 -8.53 6.03
C CYS A 311 -7.09 -8.22 5.90
N LYS A 312 -6.46 -7.79 7.00
CA LYS A 312 -5.01 -7.70 7.09
C LYS A 312 -4.47 -9.09 7.42
N VAL A 313 -3.93 -9.75 6.41
CA VAL A 313 -3.47 -11.14 6.47
C VAL A 313 -2.11 -11.21 7.15
N SER A 314 -1.90 -12.23 7.98
CA SER A 314 -0.63 -12.64 8.53
C SER A 314 -0.42 -14.13 8.26
N PHE A 315 0.61 -14.47 7.49
CA PHE A 315 0.91 -15.87 7.23
C PHE A 315 1.44 -16.56 8.46
N VAL A 316 0.96 -17.78 8.66
CA VAL A 316 1.46 -18.68 9.68
C VAL A 316 2.62 -19.49 9.10
N MET A 317 3.82 -19.21 9.58
CA MET A 317 5.07 -19.84 9.13
C MET A 317 5.32 -21.21 9.79
N GLY A 318 4.54 -21.53 10.81
CA GLY A 318 4.63 -22.78 11.58
C GLY A 318 4.35 -22.57 13.05
N PHE A 319 4.68 -23.59 13.83
CA PHE A 319 4.50 -23.60 15.29
C PHE A 319 5.78 -24.04 15.96
N ASP A 320 6.13 -23.41 17.07
CA ASP A 320 7.27 -23.85 17.87
C ASP A 320 6.90 -24.94 18.90
N ARG A 321 7.91 -25.46 19.61
CA ARG A 321 7.71 -26.55 20.59
C ARG A 321 6.82 -26.14 21.78
N SER A 322 6.60 -24.86 22.01
CA SER A 322 5.70 -24.36 23.07
C SER A 322 4.25 -24.22 22.58
N GLY A 323 3.97 -24.51 21.31
CA GLY A 323 2.68 -24.28 20.66
C GLY A 323 2.43 -22.81 20.29
N ALA A 324 3.48 -21.98 20.29
CA ALA A 324 3.36 -20.61 19.78
C ALA A 324 3.33 -20.64 18.24
N MET A 325 2.44 -19.85 17.67
CA MET A 325 2.27 -19.66 16.24
C MET A 325 3.28 -18.63 15.73
N LEU A 326 4.15 -19.03 14.81
CA LEU A 326 5.10 -18.13 14.13
C LEU A 326 4.37 -17.46 12.98
N VAL A 327 4.33 -16.14 12.97
CA VAL A 327 3.59 -15.35 11.96
C VAL A 327 4.46 -14.25 11.37
N THR A 328 4.14 -13.83 10.16
CA THR A 328 4.84 -12.73 9.49
C THR A 328 4.66 -11.40 10.23
N ALA A 329 3.45 -11.12 10.74
CA ALA A 329 3.14 -9.94 11.53
C ALA A 329 2.05 -10.28 12.57
N PRO A 330 2.36 -10.40 13.87
CA PRO A 330 1.34 -10.74 14.85
C PRO A 330 0.35 -9.59 15.04
N PRO A 331 -0.97 -9.89 15.07
CA PRO A 331 -1.95 -8.90 15.47
C PRO A 331 -1.66 -8.41 16.91
N PRO A 332 -1.90 -7.11 17.21
CA PRO A 332 -1.70 -6.59 18.55
C PRO A 332 -2.51 -7.32 19.61
N VAL A 333 -1.96 -7.44 20.82
CA VAL A 333 -2.67 -8.01 21.97
C VAL A 333 -3.99 -7.28 22.21
N GLY A 334 -5.05 -8.04 22.46
CA GLY A 334 -6.41 -7.54 22.64
C GLY A 334 -7.23 -7.44 21.35
N LYS A 335 -6.61 -7.49 20.18
CA LYS A 335 -7.34 -7.49 18.90
C LYS A 335 -8.04 -8.83 18.67
N LEU A 336 -9.17 -8.77 17.98
CA LEU A 336 -9.86 -9.93 17.45
C LEU A 336 -9.24 -10.29 16.11
N MET A 337 -8.90 -11.56 15.94
CA MET A 337 -8.41 -12.13 14.70
C MET A 337 -9.30 -13.29 14.26
N HIS A 338 -9.18 -13.67 13.01
CA HIS A 338 -9.85 -14.82 12.42
C HIS A 338 -8.81 -15.71 11.74
N ILE A 339 -9.14 -17.00 11.61
CA ILE A 339 -8.50 -17.85 10.62
C ILE A 339 -9.23 -17.59 9.31
N LEU A 340 -8.48 -17.33 8.26
CA LEU A 340 -8.99 -16.86 6.98
C LEU A 340 -8.95 -17.95 5.93
N ALA A 341 -9.77 -17.80 4.91
CA ALA A 341 -9.67 -18.56 3.67
C ALA A 341 -9.92 -17.65 2.47
N ALA A 342 -9.39 -18.04 1.33
CA ALA A 342 -9.70 -17.43 0.05
C ALA A 342 -9.85 -18.52 -1.02
N GLN A 343 -10.84 -18.37 -1.88
CA GLN A 343 -10.93 -19.13 -3.12
C GLN A 343 -10.05 -18.45 -4.17
N PRO A 344 -9.40 -19.20 -5.07
CA PRO A 344 -8.56 -18.60 -6.14
C PRO A 344 -9.29 -17.51 -6.92
N ASP A 345 -10.56 -17.74 -7.28
CA ASP A 345 -11.37 -16.76 -8.01
C ASP A 345 -11.61 -15.47 -7.21
N ALA A 346 -11.73 -15.56 -5.88
CA ALA A 346 -11.87 -14.39 -5.01
C ALA A 346 -10.60 -13.54 -4.99
N LEU A 347 -9.42 -14.17 -5.00
CA LEU A 347 -8.12 -13.49 -5.09
C LEU A 347 -7.94 -12.84 -6.48
N VAL A 348 -8.30 -13.55 -7.56
CA VAL A 348 -8.26 -13.01 -8.93
C VAL A 348 -9.19 -11.81 -9.07
N THR A 349 -10.43 -11.92 -8.60
CA THR A 349 -11.43 -10.85 -8.73
C THR A 349 -11.13 -9.65 -7.82
N ALA A 350 -10.36 -9.84 -6.72
CA ALA A 350 -9.91 -8.75 -5.87
C ALA A 350 -9.09 -7.71 -6.64
N ALA A 351 -8.29 -8.13 -7.62
CA ALA A 351 -7.56 -7.22 -8.49
C ALA A 351 -8.51 -6.31 -9.29
N GLY A 352 -9.58 -6.87 -9.86
CA GLY A 352 -10.61 -6.10 -10.55
C GLY A 352 -11.33 -5.13 -9.63
N ARG A 353 -11.74 -5.59 -8.43
CA ARG A 353 -12.40 -4.72 -7.44
C ARG A 353 -11.51 -3.57 -6.97
N ALA A 354 -10.22 -3.80 -6.76
CA ALA A 354 -9.28 -2.72 -6.41
C ALA A 354 -9.24 -1.64 -7.50
N ILE A 355 -9.23 -2.03 -8.77
CA ILE A 355 -9.26 -1.08 -9.89
C ILE A 355 -10.60 -0.35 -9.94
N ASP A 356 -11.72 -1.07 -9.82
CA ASP A 356 -13.06 -0.47 -9.85
C ASP A 356 -13.26 0.54 -8.72
N HIS A 357 -12.84 0.21 -7.48
CA HIS A 357 -12.90 1.11 -6.35
C HIS A 357 -11.97 2.33 -6.52
N ALA A 358 -10.78 2.14 -7.08
CA ALA A 358 -9.89 3.27 -7.38
C ALA A 358 -10.51 4.18 -8.45
N ARG A 359 -11.14 3.62 -9.49
CA ARG A 359 -11.84 4.39 -10.53
C ARG A 359 -13.05 5.16 -10.00
N GLN A 360 -13.77 4.61 -9.03
CA GLN A 360 -14.90 5.31 -8.39
C GLN A 360 -14.46 6.53 -7.59
N ARG A 361 -13.22 6.54 -7.09
CA ARG A 361 -12.65 7.67 -6.36
C ARG A 361 -12.03 8.73 -7.28
N ALA A 362 -11.45 8.30 -8.40
CA ALA A 362 -10.91 9.19 -9.41
C ALA A 362 -11.98 9.47 -10.48
N GLU A 363 -12.32 10.71 -10.71
CA GLU A 363 -13.32 11.08 -11.74
C GLU A 363 -12.87 10.70 -13.15
N THR A 364 -11.56 10.70 -13.38
CA THR A 364 -10.94 10.39 -14.67
C THR A 364 -9.70 9.51 -14.45
N CYS A 365 -9.20 8.87 -15.52
CA CYS A 365 -8.05 7.99 -15.46
C CYS A 365 -7.10 8.27 -16.62
N ALA A 366 -5.93 8.83 -16.34
CA ALA A 366 -4.83 8.98 -17.31
C ALA A 366 -3.88 7.79 -17.29
N GLY A 367 -3.75 7.12 -16.17
CA GLY A 367 -2.95 5.90 -16.01
C GLY A 367 -3.00 5.35 -14.61
N ALA A 368 -2.42 4.16 -14.41
CA ALA A 368 -2.47 3.46 -13.13
C ALA A 368 -1.13 2.83 -12.73
N LEU A 369 -0.81 2.90 -11.44
CA LEU A 369 0.18 2.04 -10.82
C LEU A 369 -0.55 0.91 -10.10
N PHE A 370 -0.24 -0.34 -10.44
CA PHE A 370 -0.81 -1.51 -9.81
C PHE A 370 0.26 -2.22 -8.97
N ILE A 371 -0.02 -2.42 -7.70
CA ILE A 371 0.90 -3.06 -6.74
C ILE A 371 0.33 -4.42 -6.39
N ASP A 372 1.10 -5.45 -6.66
CA ASP A 372 0.73 -6.84 -6.46
C ASP A 372 1.65 -7.51 -5.44
N CYS A 373 1.08 -8.22 -4.49
CA CYS A 373 1.87 -8.94 -3.51
C CYS A 373 2.40 -10.26 -4.08
N MET A 374 3.71 -10.52 -3.94
CA MET A 374 4.31 -11.78 -4.35
C MET A 374 3.64 -13.00 -3.72
N SER A 375 3.16 -12.89 -2.49
CA SER A 375 2.46 -13.97 -1.80
C SER A 375 1.12 -14.31 -2.47
N THR A 376 0.43 -13.35 -3.08
CA THR A 376 -0.77 -13.62 -3.89
C THR A 376 -0.43 -14.52 -5.07
N ALA A 377 0.67 -14.23 -5.78
CA ALA A 377 1.12 -15.06 -6.88
C ALA A 377 1.54 -16.46 -6.43
N MET A 378 2.15 -16.60 -5.24
CA MET A 378 2.50 -17.91 -4.66
C MET A 378 1.25 -18.74 -4.33
N VAL A 379 0.22 -18.11 -3.76
CA VAL A 379 -1.06 -18.79 -3.43
C VAL A 379 -1.81 -19.18 -4.71
N LEU A 380 -1.83 -18.31 -5.71
CA LEU A 380 -2.53 -18.55 -6.98
C LEU A 380 -1.81 -19.54 -7.90
N GLY A 381 -0.49 -19.67 -7.81
CA GLY A 381 0.30 -20.51 -8.71
C GLY A 381 0.00 -20.19 -10.18
N GLU A 382 -0.37 -21.20 -10.97
CA GLU A 382 -0.71 -21.06 -12.40
C GLU A 382 -1.90 -20.11 -12.65
N THR A 383 -2.81 -19.97 -11.68
CA THR A 383 -3.98 -19.09 -11.79
C THR A 383 -3.59 -17.60 -11.73
N TYR A 384 -2.38 -17.27 -11.29
CA TYR A 384 -1.88 -15.90 -11.25
C TYR A 384 -1.95 -15.16 -12.60
N ARG A 385 -1.79 -15.89 -13.72
CA ARG A 385 -1.97 -15.29 -15.07
C ARG A 385 -3.37 -14.73 -15.29
N GLN A 386 -4.40 -15.31 -14.66
CA GLN A 386 -5.78 -14.81 -14.76
C GLN A 386 -5.94 -13.48 -14.02
N GLN A 387 -5.29 -13.32 -12.86
CA GLN A 387 -5.28 -12.03 -12.17
C GLN A 387 -4.68 -10.92 -13.04
N ARG A 388 -3.57 -11.17 -13.72
CA ARG A 388 -2.97 -10.19 -14.64
C ARG A 388 -3.90 -9.88 -15.83
N ALA A 389 -4.59 -10.87 -16.35
CA ALA A 389 -5.59 -10.68 -17.42
C ALA A 389 -6.75 -9.79 -16.94
N VAL A 390 -7.25 -9.99 -15.71
CA VAL A 390 -8.28 -9.13 -15.11
C VAL A 390 -7.78 -7.69 -14.97
N VAL A 391 -6.52 -7.46 -14.55
CA VAL A 391 -5.93 -6.12 -14.47
C VAL A 391 -5.91 -5.44 -15.84
N GLN A 392 -5.46 -6.15 -16.89
CA GLN A 392 -5.42 -5.64 -18.26
C GLN A 392 -6.82 -5.33 -18.79
N GLU A 393 -7.77 -6.24 -18.58
CA GLU A 393 -9.17 -6.06 -19.00
C GLU A 393 -9.81 -4.84 -18.31
N ARG A 394 -9.65 -4.72 -16.98
CA ARG A 394 -10.26 -3.62 -16.22
C ARG A 394 -9.64 -2.26 -16.52
N LEU A 395 -8.37 -2.20 -16.82
CA LEU A 395 -7.71 -0.95 -17.22
C LEU A 395 -7.97 -0.60 -18.69
N GLY A 396 -8.26 -1.58 -19.55
CA GLY A 396 -8.49 -1.36 -21.00
C GLY A 396 -7.27 -0.68 -21.62
N ASP A 397 -7.45 0.38 -22.39
CA ASP A 397 -6.37 1.12 -23.06
C ASP A 397 -5.60 2.10 -22.15
N VAL A 398 -5.93 2.16 -20.87
CA VAL A 398 -5.28 3.07 -19.91
C VAL A 398 -3.85 2.60 -19.64
N PRO A 399 -2.80 3.43 -19.85
CA PRO A 399 -1.43 3.06 -19.54
C PRO A 399 -1.28 2.67 -18.08
N PHE A 400 -0.64 1.53 -17.80
CA PHE A 400 -0.37 1.12 -16.44
C PHE A 400 0.95 0.37 -16.31
N LEU A 401 1.55 0.49 -15.13
CA LEU A 401 2.65 -0.36 -14.68
C LEU A 401 2.21 -1.17 -13.48
N GLY A 402 2.24 -2.48 -13.59
CA GLY A 402 2.10 -3.41 -12.48
C GLY A 402 3.47 -3.90 -12.02
N PHE A 403 3.66 -4.07 -10.71
CA PHE A 403 4.86 -4.70 -10.17
C PHE A 403 4.53 -5.56 -8.96
N ARG A 404 5.29 -6.66 -8.78
CA ARG A 404 5.16 -7.55 -7.62
C ARG A 404 6.11 -7.13 -6.52
N SER A 405 5.53 -6.80 -5.36
CA SER A 405 6.21 -6.38 -4.13
C SER A 405 6.10 -7.45 -3.04
N GLN A 406 6.81 -7.27 -1.96
CA GLN A 406 6.58 -8.05 -0.74
C GLN A 406 5.55 -7.34 0.14
N GLY A 407 4.27 -7.46 -0.23
CA GLY A 407 3.14 -6.82 0.42
C GLY A 407 2.86 -5.40 -0.06
N VAL A 408 1.71 -4.89 0.32
CA VAL A 408 1.20 -3.56 0.02
C VAL A 408 1.16 -2.74 1.30
N LEU A 409 1.76 -1.57 1.29
CA LEU A 409 1.61 -0.59 2.37
C LEU A 409 0.40 0.26 2.07
N SER A 410 -0.49 0.40 3.04
CA SER A 410 -1.73 1.15 2.82
C SER A 410 -2.21 1.87 4.08
N ARG A 411 -2.73 3.07 3.86
CA ARG A 411 -3.61 3.79 4.77
C ARG A 411 -4.66 4.47 3.92
N LEU A 412 -5.82 3.87 3.86
CA LEU A 412 -6.99 4.37 3.16
C LEU A 412 -8.15 4.53 4.13
N GLN A 413 -9.05 5.47 3.85
CA GLN A 413 -10.19 5.72 4.71
C GLN A 413 -11.06 4.45 4.82
N GLY A 414 -11.39 4.09 6.06
CA GLY A 414 -12.22 2.92 6.37
C GLY A 414 -11.47 1.60 6.45
N GLN A 415 -10.16 1.56 6.17
CA GLN A 415 -9.33 0.35 6.30
C GLN A 415 -8.34 0.47 7.47
N THR A 416 -7.88 -0.66 7.97
CA THR A 416 -6.77 -0.68 8.94
C THR A 416 -5.50 -0.22 8.25
N ALA A 417 -4.78 0.72 8.82
CA ALA A 417 -3.49 1.14 8.27
C ALA A 417 -2.40 0.08 8.52
N GLY A 418 -1.45 -0.02 7.60
CA GLY A 418 -0.28 -0.88 7.79
C GLY A 418 0.19 -1.59 6.53
N HIS A 419 0.96 -2.64 6.74
CA HIS A 419 1.47 -3.55 5.72
C HIS A 419 0.50 -4.71 5.52
N TYR A 420 0.12 -4.97 4.29
CA TYR A 420 -0.83 -5.99 3.87
C TYR A 420 -0.15 -7.05 3.03
N GLU A 421 -0.21 -8.28 3.48
CA GLU A 421 0.20 -9.45 2.70
C GLU A 421 -0.96 -9.97 1.84
N CYS A 422 -0.67 -10.72 0.80
CA CYS A 422 -1.66 -11.28 -0.14
C CYS A 422 -2.72 -10.27 -0.58
N SER A 423 -2.31 -9.06 -0.85
CA SER A 423 -3.20 -7.96 -1.22
C SER A 423 -2.74 -7.31 -2.50
N VAL A 424 -3.65 -6.58 -3.11
CA VAL A 424 -3.37 -5.77 -4.30
C VAL A 424 -3.75 -4.32 -4.02
N GLY A 425 -2.95 -3.40 -4.54
CA GLY A 425 -3.17 -1.96 -4.43
C GLY A 425 -3.22 -1.30 -5.80
N THR A 426 -4.08 -0.32 -5.96
CA THR A 426 -4.21 0.45 -7.20
C THR A 426 -4.15 1.94 -6.90
N LEU A 427 -3.30 2.66 -7.62
CA LEU A 427 -3.26 4.12 -7.65
C LEU A 427 -3.58 4.58 -9.07
N ILE A 428 -4.65 5.34 -9.22
CA ILE A 428 -5.07 5.95 -10.49
C ILE A 428 -4.71 7.44 -10.45
N PHE A 429 -4.01 7.86 -11.49
CA PHE A 429 -3.70 9.27 -11.76
C PHE A 429 -4.81 9.84 -12.65
N PRO A 430 -5.45 10.96 -12.26
CA PRO A 430 -6.49 11.61 -13.06
C PRO A 430 -5.92 12.26 -14.33
N LYS A 431 -6.82 12.49 -15.31
CA LYS A 431 -6.50 13.20 -16.59
C LYS A 431 -6.23 14.67 -16.37
#